data_265437117efdaec52e0b54c0217127a2
#
_entry.id   265437117efdaec52e0b54c0217127a2
#
_cell.length_a   1.000
_cell.length_b   1.000
_cell.length_c   1.000
_cell.angle_alpha   90.00
_cell.angle_beta   90.00
_cell.angle_gamma   90.00
#
_symmetry.space_group_name_H-M   'P 1'
#
loop_
_entity.id
_entity.type
_entity.pdbx_description
1 polymer ?
#
loop_
_entity_poly.entity_id
_entity_poly.type
_entity_poly.pdbx_seq_one_letter_code
_entity_poly.pdbx_strand_id
1 'polypeptide(L)'
;HRDDARRPLDRRGKRQAEALPQILNCYAVHRLVSSSAARCVQTLTPYAKQIGVDVRADDELTEEVHAEAPDRTEDQMRRIVADALNDPAHPVAICGHRPVLPLMNHALEVVYHPMSTAECLIVHLDRDGKSLAEERLDSII
;
A
#
# COMPACT_ATOMS: atom_id res chain seq x y z
N HIS A 1 16.16 -1.58 10.85
CA HIS A 1 17.03 -2.72 11.15
C HIS A 1 17.00 -3.71 10.01
N ARG A 2 18.18 -4.17 9.57
CA ARG A 2 18.31 -5.05 8.39
C ARG A 2 17.52 -6.34 8.53
N ASP A 3 17.56 -6.95 9.72
CA ASP A 3 16.85 -8.20 9.97
C ASP A 3 15.34 -7.99 9.96
N ASP A 4 14.87 -6.81 10.38
CA ASP A 4 13.46 -6.48 10.32
C ASP A 4 12.95 -6.39 8.90
N ALA A 5 13.75 -5.84 7.97
CA ALA A 5 13.37 -5.75 6.56
C ALA A 5 13.21 -7.13 5.90
N ARG A 6 13.92 -8.14 6.40
CA ARG A 6 13.85 -9.53 5.89
C ARG A 6 12.82 -10.39 6.62
N ARG A 7 12.23 -9.87 7.68
CA ARG A 7 11.28 -10.63 8.47
C ARG A 7 10.03 -10.94 7.65
N PRO A 8 9.68 -12.22 7.48
CA PRO A 8 8.48 -12.59 6.72
C PRO A 8 7.22 -12.39 7.54
N LEU A 9 6.07 -12.54 6.89
CA LEU A 9 4.79 -12.60 7.58
C LEU A 9 4.77 -13.81 8.52
N ASP A 10 4.16 -13.62 9.69
CA ASP A 10 3.84 -14.73 10.58
C ASP A 10 2.60 -15.48 10.07
N ARG A 11 2.16 -16.48 10.83
CA ARG A 11 1.02 -17.31 10.43
C ARG A 11 -0.25 -16.49 10.21
N ARG A 12 -0.53 -15.56 11.12
CA ARG A 12 -1.71 -14.69 11.00
C ARG A 12 -1.59 -13.77 9.80
N GLY A 13 -0.41 -13.17 9.60
CA GLY A 13 -0.15 -12.29 8.46
C GLY A 13 -0.32 -13.01 7.12
N LYS A 14 0.09 -14.27 7.04
CA LYS A 14 -0.11 -15.08 5.83
C LYS A 14 -1.59 -15.31 5.55
N ARG A 15 -2.39 -15.61 6.59
CA ARG A 15 -3.84 -15.75 6.42
C ARG A 15 -4.50 -14.45 6.00
N GLN A 16 -4.06 -13.34 6.57
CA GLN A 16 -4.56 -12.01 6.18
C GLN A 16 -4.25 -11.71 4.72
N ALA A 17 -3.02 -12.03 4.27
CA ALA A 17 -2.63 -11.83 2.88
C ALA A 17 -3.44 -12.71 1.92
N GLU A 18 -3.78 -13.93 2.33
CA GLU A 18 -4.61 -14.83 1.52
C GLU A 18 -6.07 -14.37 1.43
N ALA A 19 -6.56 -13.64 2.43
CA ALA A 19 -7.93 -13.11 2.44
C ALA A 19 -8.05 -11.75 1.74
N LEU A 20 -6.95 -11.02 1.59
CA LEU A 20 -6.92 -9.68 1.02
C LEU A 20 -7.47 -9.60 -0.43
N PRO A 21 -7.29 -10.62 -1.29
CA PRO A 21 -7.85 -10.59 -2.64
C PRO A 21 -9.35 -10.34 -2.71
N GLN A 22 -10.11 -10.78 -1.70
CA GLN A 22 -11.55 -10.54 -1.66
C GLN A 22 -11.87 -9.04 -1.63
N ILE A 23 -11.04 -8.25 -0.97
CA ILE A 23 -11.20 -6.79 -0.91
C ILE A 23 -10.67 -6.15 -2.20
N LEU A 24 -9.45 -6.51 -2.60
CA LEU A 24 -8.81 -5.87 -3.75
C LEU A 24 -9.56 -6.12 -5.06
N ASN A 25 -10.18 -7.28 -5.22
CA ASN A 25 -11.02 -7.57 -6.38
C ASN A 25 -12.22 -6.63 -6.49
N CYS A 26 -12.77 -6.19 -5.37
CA CYS A 26 -13.94 -5.30 -5.37
C CYS A 26 -13.63 -3.94 -6.01
N TYR A 27 -12.37 -3.54 -6.01
CA TYR A 27 -11.92 -2.25 -6.53
C TYR A 27 -11.16 -2.38 -7.84
N ALA A 28 -11.14 -3.58 -8.43
CA ALA A 28 -10.45 -3.87 -9.69
C ALA A 28 -8.98 -3.43 -9.67
N VAL A 29 -8.31 -3.59 -8.53
CA VAL A 29 -6.89 -3.24 -8.40
C VAL A 29 -6.08 -4.03 -9.42
N HIS A 30 -5.20 -3.36 -10.15
CA HIS A 30 -4.39 -3.99 -11.18
C HIS A 30 -2.92 -3.58 -11.15
N ARG A 31 -2.54 -2.66 -10.29
CA ARG A 31 -1.16 -2.25 -10.07
C ARG A 31 -0.83 -2.41 -8.59
N LEU A 32 0.31 -3.03 -8.30
CA LEU A 32 0.72 -3.34 -6.94
C LEU A 32 2.09 -2.73 -6.67
N VAL A 33 2.16 -1.87 -5.67
CA VAL A 33 3.39 -1.23 -5.21
C VAL A 33 3.54 -1.51 -3.73
N SER A 34 4.74 -1.84 -3.30
CA SER A 34 4.99 -2.21 -1.90
C SER A 34 6.33 -1.68 -1.44
N SER A 35 6.42 -1.33 -0.14
CA SER A 35 7.73 -1.27 0.49
C SER A 35 8.48 -2.56 0.15
N SER A 36 9.79 -2.47 -0.02
CA SER A 36 10.62 -3.63 -0.35
C SER A 36 10.82 -4.60 0.83
N ALA A 37 10.33 -4.27 2.02
CA ALA A 37 10.37 -5.18 3.15
C ALA A 37 9.60 -6.47 2.83
N ALA A 38 10.15 -7.62 3.22
CA ALA A 38 9.60 -8.93 2.86
C ALA A 38 8.13 -9.08 3.25
N ARG A 39 7.75 -8.67 4.47
CA ARG A 39 6.35 -8.81 4.94
C ARG A 39 5.37 -7.97 4.13
N CYS A 40 5.79 -6.83 3.62
CA CYS A 40 4.93 -5.98 2.78
C CYS A 40 4.73 -6.59 1.40
N VAL A 41 5.81 -7.04 0.77
CA VAL A 41 5.73 -7.72 -0.53
C VAL A 41 4.86 -8.98 -0.42
N GLN A 42 5.07 -9.78 0.64
CA GLN A 42 4.29 -10.99 0.87
C GLN A 42 2.80 -10.73 1.10
N THR A 43 2.45 -9.56 1.62
CA THR A 43 1.05 -9.18 1.81
C THR A 43 0.30 -9.07 0.49
N LEU A 44 0.95 -8.57 -0.56
CA LEU A 44 0.33 -8.41 -1.87
C LEU A 44 0.55 -9.59 -2.81
N THR A 45 1.47 -10.49 -2.49
CA THR A 45 1.85 -11.59 -3.38
C THR A 45 0.70 -12.53 -3.75
N PRO A 46 -0.19 -12.95 -2.83
CA PRO A 46 -1.32 -13.82 -3.22
C PRO A 46 -2.21 -13.17 -4.27
N TYR A 47 -2.52 -11.90 -4.11
CA TYR A 47 -3.33 -11.19 -5.08
C TYR A 47 -2.60 -11.00 -6.42
N ALA A 48 -1.31 -10.69 -6.37
CA ALA A 48 -0.47 -10.56 -7.57
C ALA A 48 -0.52 -11.84 -8.41
N LYS A 49 -0.40 -12.99 -7.77
CA LYS A 49 -0.49 -14.29 -8.45
C LYS A 49 -1.87 -14.51 -9.05
N GLN A 50 -2.91 -14.12 -8.35
CA GLN A 50 -4.29 -14.30 -8.80
C GLN A 50 -4.56 -13.53 -10.09
N ILE A 51 -4.07 -12.30 -10.19
CA ILE A 51 -4.35 -11.44 -11.36
C ILE A 51 -3.21 -11.42 -12.39
N GLY A 52 -2.12 -12.11 -12.13
CA GLY A 52 -1.02 -12.25 -13.08
C GLY A 52 -0.18 -10.99 -13.26
N VAL A 53 -0.01 -10.19 -12.20
CA VAL A 53 0.86 -9.02 -12.23
C VAL A 53 1.96 -9.16 -11.17
N ASP A 54 3.04 -8.38 -11.32
CA ASP A 54 4.13 -8.36 -10.36
C ASP A 54 3.87 -7.32 -9.26
N VAL A 55 4.39 -7.59 -8.07
CA VAL A 55 4.48 -6.56 -7.02
C VAL A 55 5.73 -5.75 -7.29
N ARG A 56 5.58 -4.45 -7.49
CA ARG A 56 6.71 -3.53 -7.61
C ARG A 56 7.22 -3.17 -6.22
N ALA A 57 8.41 -3.68 -5.87
CA ALA A 57 9.06 -3.35 -4.61
C ALA A 57 9.73 -1.98 -4.71
N ASP A 58 9.53 -1.15 -3.70
CA ASP A 58 9.99 0.23 -3.71
C ASP A 58 10.70 0.56 -2.38
N ASP A 59 12.01 0.77 -2.46
CA ASP A 59 12.83 1.07 -1.29
C ASP A 59 12.46 2.41 -0.64
N GLU A 60 11.91 3.34 -1.40
CA GLU A 60 11.54 4.66 -0.88
C GLU A 60 10.37 4.59 0.11
N LEU A 61 9.64 3.48 0.14
CA LEU A 61 8.52 3.28 1.07
C LEU A 61 8.94 2.53 2.34
N THR A 62 10.22 2.21 2.51
CA THR A 62 10.72 1.52 3.69
C THR A 62 10.75 2.43 4.92
N GLU A 63 10.73 1.81 6.09
CA GLU A 63 10.89 2.55 7.35
C GLU A 63 12.26 3.24 7.42
N GLU A 64 13.32 2.59 6.90
CA GLU A 64 14.67 3.15 6.90
C GLU A 64 14.75 4.44 6.09
N VAL A 65 14.27 4.42 4.87
CA VAL A 65 14.31 5.62 4.01
C VAL A 65 13.44 6.72 4.60
N HIS A 66 12.26 6.38 5.11
CA HIS A 66 11.38 7.35 5.75
C HIS A 66 12.05 8.00 6.97
N ALA A 67 12.77 7.22 7.78
CA ALA A 67 13.45 7.75 8.96
C ALA A 67 14.61 8.67 8.60
N GLU A 68 15.37 8.35 7.55
CA GLU A 68 16.54 9.13 7.13
C GLU A 68 16.20 10.31 6.24
N ALA A 69 15.23 10.14 5.34
CA ALA A 69 14.90 11.12 4.31
C ALA A 69 13.40 11.08 3.99
N PRO A 70 12.54 11.57 4.90
CA PRO A 70 11.09 11.52 4.69
C PRO A 70 10.63 12.22 3.41
N ASP A 71 11.37 13.22 2.94
CA ASP A 71 11.05 13.91 1.69
C ASP A 71 11.12 12.98 0.49
N ARG A 72 12.05 12.02 0.50
CA ARG A 72 12.15 11.03 -0.58
C ARG A 72 10.93 10.12 -0.62
N THR A 73 10.45 9.72 0.54
CA THR A 73 9.23 8.89 0.66
C THR A 73 8.02 9.68 0.18
N GLU A 74 7.89 10.93 0.59
CA GLU A 74 6.78 11.78 0.16
C GLU A 74 6.79 12.01 -1.35
N ASP A 75 7.95 12.33 -1.93
CA ASP A 75 8.08 12.52 -3.38
C ASP A 75 7.69 11.26 -4.14
N GLN A 76 8.11 10.11 -3.65
CA GLN A 76 7.77 8.84 -4.29
C GLN A 76 6.28 8.53 -4.20
N MET A 77 5.67 8.81 -3.06
CA MET A 77 4.23 8.63 -2.91
C MET A 77 3.45 9.53 -3.89
N ARG A 78 3.89 10.78 -4.06
CA ARG A 78 3.27 11.70 -5.03
C ARG A 78 3.41 11.22 -6.46
N ARG A 79 4.55 10.60 -6.82
CA ARG A 79 4.74 10.00 -8.15
C ARG A 79 3.82 8.81 -8.38
N ILE A 80 3.66 7.95 -7.37
CA ILE A 80 2.75 6.80 -7.46
C ILE A 80 1.32 7.29 -7.69
N VAL A 81 0.89 8.33 -6.97
CA VAL A 81 -0.45 8.91 -7.14
C VAL A 81 -0.59 9.53 -8.53
N ALA A 82 0.41 10.26 -9.00
CA ALA A 82 0.38 10.86 -10.34
C ALA A 82 0.26 9.79 -11.43
N ASP A 83 1.00 8.69 -11.31
CA ASP A 83 0.91 7.57 -12.24
C ASP A 83 -0.49 6.95 -12.22
N ALA A 84 -1.09 6.82 -11.03
CA ALA A 84 -2.44 6.28 -10.91
C ALA A 84 -3.48 7.20 -11.57
N LEU A 85 -3.33 8.52 -11.42
CA LEU A 85 -4.24 9.49 -12.06
C LEU A 85 -4.13 9.48 -13.58
N ASN A 86 -2.94 9.17 -14.11
CA ASN A 86 -2.72 9.06 -15.55
C ASN A 86 -3.22 7.74 -16.14
N ASP A 87 -3.56 6.78 -15.30
CA ASP A 87 -4.03 5.47 -15.74
C ASP A 87 -5.19 4.99 -14.86
N PRO A 88 -6.34 5.68 -14.94
CA PRO A 88 -7.48 5.37 -14.05
C PRO A 88 -8.10 3.99 -14.27
N ALA A 89 -7.80 3.35 -15.40
CA ALA A 89 -8.27 1.99 -15.67
C ALA A 89 -7.53 0.95 -14.82
N HIS A 90 -6.39 1.30 -14.21
CA HIS A 90 -5.57 0.39 -13.42
C HIS A 90 -5.33 0.95 -12.01
N PRO A 91 -6.33 0.85 -11.12
CA PRO A 91 -6.16 1.30 -9.74
C PRO A 91 -4.98 0.61 -9.06
N VAL A 92 -4.30 1.34 -8.18
CA VAL A 92 -3.11 0.85 -7.49
C VAL A 92 -3.42 0.53 -6.04
N ALA A 93 -2.84 -0.57 -5.54
CA ALA A 93 -2.76 -0.85 -4.10
C ALA A 93 -1.32 -0.64 -3.65
N ILE A 94 -1.15 0.00 -2.51
CA ILE A 94 0.16 0.32 -1.94
C ILE A 94 0.23 -0.28 -0.55
N CYS A 95 1.26 -1.09 -0.30
CA CYS A 95 1.51 -1.66 1.01
C CYS A 95 2.72 -1.00 1.65
N GLY A 96 2.57 -0.52 2.87
CA GLY A 96 3.63 0.15 3.61
C GLY A 96 3.61 -0.21 5.09
N HIS A 97 4.22 0.65 5.88
CA HIS A 97 4.43 0.44 7.32
C HIS A 97 3.68 1.48 8.13
N ARG A 98 3.22 1.10 9.33
CA ARG A 98 2.51 2.02 10.22
C ARG A 98 3.24 3.35 10.43
N PRO A 99 4.56 3.38 10.72
CA PRO A 99 5.25 4.66 10.92
C PRO A 99 5.29 5.54 9.68
N VAL A 100 5.13 4.96 8.48
CA VAL A 100 5.19 5.67 7.20
C VAL A 100 3.80 6.12 6.75
N LEU A 101 2.74 5.45 7.19
CA LEU A 101 1.37 5.74 6.77
C LEU A 101 0.93 7.20 6.95
N PRO A 102 1.26 7.88 8.07
CA PRO A 102 0.89 9.30 8.20
C PRO A 102 1.39 10.16 7.05
N LEU A 103 2.63 9.94 6.61
CA LEU A 103 3.20 10.66 5.48
C LEU A 103 2.51 10.29 4.16
N MET A 104 2.20 9.02 3.97
CA MET A 104 1.50 8.56 2.78
C MET A 104 0.11 9.20 2.68
N ASN A 105 -0.61 9.26 3.80
CA ASN A 105 -1.91 9.92 3.86
C ASN A 105 -1.79 11.42 3.62
N HIS A 106 -0.76 12.05 4.16
CA HIS A 106 -0.50 13.47 3.94
C HIS A 106 -0.29 13.77 2.45
N ALA A 107 0.44 12.91 1.74
CA ALA A 107 0.67 13.05 0.31
C ALA A 107 -0.63 12.95 -0.50
N LEU A 108 -1.63 12.23 0.01
CA LEU A 108 -2.97 12.13 -0.58
C LEU A 108 -3.91 13.24 -0.09
N GLU A 109 -3.48 14.08 0.82
CA GLU A 109 -4.30 15.09 1.50
C GLU A 109 -5.50 14.46 2.23
N VAL A 110 -5.27 13.29 2.82
CA VAL A 110 -6.27 12.53 3.56
C VAL A 110 -5.87 12.48 5.02
N VAL A 111 -6.83 12.72 5.92
CA VAL A 111 -6.57 12.67 7.36
C VAL A 111 -6.17 11.26 7.77
N TYR A 112 -5.08 11.15 8.53
CA TYR A 112 -4.61 9.87 9.01
C TYR A 112 -5.38 9.44 10.26
N HIS A 113 -5.84 8.18 10.24
CA HIS A 113 -6.35 7.47 11.41
C HIS A 113 -5.55 6.18 11.56
N PRO A 114 -5.16 5.79 12.78
CA PRO A 114 -4.39 4.57 12.97
C PRO A 114 -5.06 3.36 12.33
N MET A 115 -4.26 2.53 11.66
CA MET A 115 -4.74 1.35 10.96
C MET A 115 -4.20 0.09 11.63
N SER A 116 -5.02 -0.93 11.71
CA SER A 116 -4.58 -2.25 12.15
C SER A 116 -3.94 -3.01 11.00
N THR A 117 -3.30 -4.14 11.32
CA THR A 117 -2.64 -4.98 10.32
C THR A 117 -3.65 -5.46 9.28
N ALA A 118 -3.30 -5.33 8.00
CA ALA A 118 -4.13 -5.72 6.85
C ALA A 118 -5.46 -4.94 6.74
N GLU A 119 -5.61 -3.87 7.48
CA GLU A 119 -6.70 -2.91 7.23
C GLU A 119 -6.42 -2.18 5.93
N CYS A 120 -7.45 -1.92 5.15
CA CYS A 120 -7.33 -1.18 3.89
C CYS A 120 -8.01 0.18 4.00
N LEU A 121 -7.31 1.21 3.56
CA LEU A 121 -7.90 2.51 3.30
C LEU A 121 -8.07 2.65 1.79
N ILE A 122 -9.30 2.84 1.35
CA ILE A 122 -9.62 3.03 -0.07
C ILE A 122 -9.91 4.51 -0.27
N VAL A 123 -9.15 5.16 -1.15
CA VAL A 123 -9.31 6.57 -1.46
C VAL A 123 -9.76 6.72 -2.91
N HIS A 124 -10.93 7.30 -3.11
CA HIS A 124 -11.47 7.58 -4.45
C HIS A 124 -11.08 9.01 -4.84
N LEU A 125 -10.22 9.14 -5.83
CA LEU A 125 -9.69 10.44 -6.26
C LEU A 125 -10.45 10.97 -7.48
N ASP A 126 -10.62 12.31 -7.53
CA ASP A 126 -11.05 12.96 -8.75
C ASP A 126 -9.86 13.17 -9.71
N ARG A 127 -10.09 13.81 -10.86
CA ARG A 127 -9.05 14.04 -11.87
C ARG A 127 -7.89 14.89 -11.36
N ASP A 128 -8.13 15.74 -10.38
CA ASP A 128 -7.13 16.63 -9.81
C ASP A 128 -6.38 15.98 -8.64
N GLY A 129 -6.73 14.74 -8.30
CA GLY A 129 -6.10 14.01 -7.22
C GLY A 129 -6.67 14.32 -5.85
N LYS A 130 -7.85 14.93 -5.79
CA LYS A 130 -8.52 15.19 -4.51
C LYS A 130 -9.43 14.03 -4.14
N SER A 131 -9.50 13.72 -2.84
CA SER A 131 -10.36 12.67 -2.34
C SER A 131 -11.83 13.05 -2.48
N LEU A 132 -12.58 12.21 -3.19
CA LEU A 132 -14.03 12.31 -3.30
C LEU A 132 -14.71 11.51 -2.21
N ALA A 133 -14.10 10.41 -1.79
CA ALA A 133 -14.64 9.51 -0.78
C ALA A 133 -13.54 8.60 -0.27
N GLU A 134 -13.69 8.15 0.97
CA GLU A 134 -12.76 7.22 1.61
C GLU A 134 -13.55 6.10 2.27
N GLU A 135 -13.02 4.88 2.15
CA GLU A 135 -13.57 3.71 2.82
C GLU A 135 -12.49 3.03 3.61
N ARG A 136 -12.85 2.50 4.78
CA ARG A 136 -11.92 1.76 5.63
C ARG A 136 -12.48 0.38 5.87
N LEU A 137 -11.71 -0.64 5.51
CA LEU A 137 -12.12 -2.02 5.65
C LEU A 137 -11.11 -2.77 6.50
N ASP A 138 -11.57 -3.32 7.61
CA ASP A 138 -10.75 -4.16 8.46
C ASP A 138 -10.43 -5.48 7.76
N SER A 139 -9.37 -6.15 8.26
CA SER A 139 -9.04 -7.48 7.80
C SER A 139 -10.23 -8.43 8.00
N ILE A 140 -10.45 -9.31 7.02
CA ILE A 140 -11.48 -10.35 7.09
C ILE A 140 -11.10 -11.43 8.14
N ILE A 141 -9.82 -11.54 8.43
CA ILE A 141 -9.30 -12.52 9.38
C ILE A 141 -8.99 -11.85 10.71
#